data_b88b6c9e71c68deabfd568fff69dca56
#
_entry.id   b88b6c9e71c68deabfd568fff69dca56
#
_cell.length_a   1.000
_cell.length_b   1.000
_cell.length_c   1.000
_cell.angle_alpha   90.00
_cell.angle_beta   90.00
_cell.angle_gamma   90.00
#
_symmetry.space_group_name_H-M   'P 1'
#
loop_
_entity.id
_entity.type
_entity.pdbx_description
1 polymer ?
#
loop_
_entity_poly.entity_id
_entity_poly.type
_entity_poly.pdbx_seq_one_letter_code
_entity_poly.pdbx_strand_id
1 'polypeptide(L)'
;MLLNASLPAGAYYLTGYSIECALKACIARGTERHSFPDKDRANESYTHDLTKLLRTAGLQTAFDQAANASHALARSWAMVKDWKETSRYDSTIDMKKARALYTAATGRNGVLAWLRLNW
;
A
#
# COMPACT_ATOMS: atom_id res chain seq x y z
N MET A 1 15.36 -10.70 -8.12
CA MET A 1 14.61 -9.61 -7.54
C MET A 1 15.23 -8.28 -7.95
N LEU A 2 14.43 -7.26 -8.24
CA LEU A 2 14.90 -5.99 -8.80
C LEU A 2 15.88 -5.24 -7.90
N LEU A 3 15.74 -5.34 -6.56
CA LEU A 3 16.71 -4.74 -5.63
C LEU A 3 18.11 -5.31 -5.84
N ASN A 4 18.19 -6.64 -5.98
CA ASN A 4 19.47 -7.31 -6.16
C ASN A 4 20.05 -7.06 -7.57
N ALA A 5 19.19 -6.78 -8.53
CA ALA A 5 19.60 -6.46 -9.90
C ALA A 5 19.94 -4.98 -10.09
N SER A 6 19.92 -4.19 -9.01
CA SER A 6 20.23 -2.75 -9.03
C SER A 6 19.32 -1.95 -9.95
N LEU A 7 18.01 -2.28 -9.94
CA LEU A 7 16.98 -1.55 -10.68
C LEU A 7 16.04 -0.83 -9.70
N PRO A 8 16.51 0.25 -9.05
CA PRO A 8 15.81 0.84 -7.92
C PRO A 8 14.43 1.40 -8.26
N ALA A 9 14.25 2.05 -9.41
CA ALA A 9 12.94 2.61 -9.77
C ALA A 9 11.91 1.50 -9.97
N GLY A 10 12.30 0.41 -10.62
CA GLY A 10 11.44 -0.76 -10.82
C GLY A 10 11.07 -1.43 -9.50
N ALA A 11 12.05 -1.59 -8.60
CA ALA A 11 11.83 -2.18 -7.29
C ALA A 11 10.89 -1.31 -6.44
N TYR A 12 11.10 -0.01 -6.46
CA TYR A 12 10.25 0.96 -5.74
C TYR A 12 8.82 0.88 -6.27
N TYR A 13 8.66 0.90 -7.60
CA TYR A 13 7.35 0.81 -8.24
C TYR A 13 6.62 -0.47 -7.85
N LEU A 14 7.27 -1.65 -7.98
CA LEU A 14 6.62 -2.93 -7.71
C LEU A 14 6.28 -3.09 -6.23
N THR A 15 7.09 -2.55 -5.34
CA THR A 15 6.79 -2.58 -3.91
C THR A 15 5.49 -1.84 -3.61
N GLY A 16 5.35 -0.61 -4.11
CA GLY A 16 4.12 0.16 -3.91
C GLY A 16 2.92 -0.48 -4.60
N TYR A 17 3.14 -1.04 -5.78
CA TYR A 17 2.08 -1.74 -6.51
C TYR A 17 1.56 -2.94 -5.72
N SER A 18 2.42 -3.65 -4.99
CA SER A 18 1.97 -4.77 -4.16
C SER A 18 1.02 -4.30 -3.04
N ILE A 19 1.26 -3.11 -2.49
CA ILE A 19 0.37 -2.52 -1.49
C ILE A 19 -0.94 -2.12 -2.13
N GLU A 20 -0.90 -1.53 -3.32
CA GLU A 20 -2.11 -1.21 -4.08
C GLU A 20 -2.96 -2.46 -4.30
N CYS A 21 -2.36 -3.56 -4.72
CA CYS A 21 -3.06 -4.82 -4.93
C CYS A 21 -3.66 -5.36 -3.64
N ALA A 22 -2.94 -5.26 -2.52
CA ALA A 22 -3.43 -5.71 -1.22
C ALA A 22 -4.65 -4.88 -0.78
N LEU A 23 -4.61 -3.56 -0.96
CA LEU A 23 -5.74 -2.69 -0.64
C LEU A 23 -6.95 -3.00 -1.52
N LYS A 24 -6.74 -3.24 -2.81
CA LYS A 24 -7.81 -3.62 -3.72
C LYS A 24 -8.41 -4.98 -3.36
N ALA A 25 -7.60 -5.91 -2.85
CA ALA A 25 -8.10 -7.17 -2.33
C ALA A 25 -9.01 -6.96 -1.12
N CYS A 26 -8.65 -6.04 -0.23
CA CYS A 26 -9.51 -5.66 0.90
C CYS A 26 -10.83 -5.07 0.45
N ILE A 27 -10.80 -4.22 -0.59
CA ILE A 27 -12.02 -3.63 -1.16
C ILE A 27 -12.91 -4.73 -1.73
N ALA A 28 -12.35 -5.65 -2.49
CA ALA A 28 -13.09 -6.76 -3.10
C ALA A 28 -13.75 -7.64 -2.05
N ARG A 29 -13.03 -7.94 -0.96
CA ARG A 29 -13.57 -8.72 0.15
C ARG A 29 -14.77 -8.02 0.80
N GLY A 30 -14.67 -6.71 1.00
CA GLY A 30 -15.77 -5.91 1.54
C GLY A 30 -16.99 -5.92 0.63
N THR A 31 -16.78 -5.87 -0.68
CA THR A 31 -17.85 -5.93 -1.68
C THR A 31 -18.58 -7.28 -1.64
N GLU A 32 -17.85 -8.38 -1.60
CA GLU A 32 -18.44 -9.73 -1.48
C GLU A 32 -19.32 -9.86 -0.23
N ARG A 33 -18.84 -9.33 0.88
CA ARG A 33 -19.55 -9.40 2.17
C ARG A 33 -20.90 -8.71 2.12
N HIS A 34 -21.04 -7.66 1.32
CA HIS A 34 -22.26 -6.85 1.23
C HIS A 34 -23.14 -7.20 0.03
N SER A 35 -22.76 -8.18 -0.78
CA SER A 35 -23.55 -8.77 -1.89
C SER A 35 -23.75 -7.87 -3.11
N PHE A 36 -23.79 -6.55 -2.96
CA PHE A 36 -23.95 -5.60 -4.06
C PHE A 36 -22.86 -4.56 -4.01
N PRO A 37 -22.02 -4.47 -5.07
CA PRO A 37 -21.01 -3.41 -5.14
C PRO A 37 -21.67 -2.05 -5.29
N ASP A 38 -21.31 -1.13 -4.41
CA ASP A 38 -21.65 0.27 -4.56
C ASP A 38 -20.90 0.81 -5.77
N LYS A 39 -21.63 1.48 -6.66
CA LYS A 39 -21.05 2.06 -7.87
C LYS A 39 -19.93 3.05 -7.54
N ASP A 40 -20.13 3.90 -6.53
CA ASP A 40 -19.11 4.87 -6.11
C ASP A 40 -17.88 4.16 -5.58
N ARG A 41 -18.07 3.10 -4.80
CA ARG A 41 -16.97 2.30 -4.27
C ARG A 41 -16.17 1.63 -5.40
N ALA A 42 -16.87 1.10 -6.42
CA ALA A 42 -16.21 0.50 -7.57
C ALA A 42 -15.37 1.53 -8.33
N ASN A 43 -15.92 2.74 -8.54
CA ASN A 43 -15.20 3.81 -9.22
C ASN A 43 -13.99 4.27 -8.42
N GLU A 44 -14.13 4.40 -7.10
CA GLU A 44 -13.05 4.81 -6.21
C GLU A 44 -11.90 3.79 -6.18
N SER A 45 -12.20 2.50 -6.45
CA SER A 45 -11.17 1.45 -6.46
C SER A 45 -10.23 1.53 -7.67
N TYR A 46 -10.54 2.33 -8.69
CA TYR A 46 -9.68 2.47 -9.86
C TYR A 46 -8.50 3.42 -9.65
N THR A 47 -8.46 4.12 -8.53
CA THR A 47 -7.33 5.01 -8.22
C THR A 47 -6.06 4.20 -7.89
N HIS A 48 -4.91 4.84 -8.06
CA HIS A 48 -3.62 4.32 -7.60
C HIS A 48 -3.14 5.02 -6.32
N ASP A 49 -3.95 5.92 -5.77
CA ASP A 49 -3.64 6.65 -4.54
C ASP A 49 -3.91 5.74 -3.33
N LEU A 50 -2.83 5.35 -2.64
CA LEU A 50 -2.91 4.38 -1.55
C LEU A 50 -3.77 4.88 -0.38
N THR A 51 -3.71 6.18 -0.10
CA THR A 51 -4.53 6.78 0.97
C THR A 51 -6.01 6.67 0.65
N LYS A 52 -6.39 6.96 -0.59
CA LYS A 52 -7.78 6.82 -1.04
C LYS A 52 -8.24 5.37 -1.01
N LEU A 53 -7.37 4.44 -1.40
CA LEU A 53 -7.69 3.02 -1.38
C LEU A 53 -7.90 2.51 0.05
N LEU A 54 -7.09 2.96 0.99
CA LEU A 54 -7.27 2.60 2.40
C LEU A 54 -8.65 3.04 2.91
N ARG A 55 -9.05 4.25 2.56
CA ARG A 55 -10.36 4.80 2.92
C ARG A 55 -11.48 4.03 2.25
N THR A 56 -11.36 3.77 0.94
CA THR A 56 -12.36 3.02 0.18
C THR A 56 -12.55 1.61 0.72
N ALA A 57 -11.48 0.99 1.21
CA ALA A 57 -11.55 -0.32 1.84
C ALA A 57 -12.26 -0.31 3.19
N GLY A 58 -12.59 0.87 3.73
CA GLY A 58 -13.24 1.00 5.02
C GLY A 58 -12.31 0.73 6.19
N LEU A 59 -11.00 0.86 5.98
CA LEU A 59 -9.99 0.50 6.98
C LEU A 59 -9.36 1.69 7.68
N GLN A 60 -9.79 2.92 7.36
CA GLN A 60 -9.13 4.11 7.89
C GLN A 60 -9.14 4.17 9.41
N THR A 61 -10.30 3.93 10.03
CA THR A 61 -10.42 3.98 11.50
C THR A 61 -9.59 2.87 12.15
N ALA A 62 -9.68 1.65 11.62
CA ALA A 62 -8.92 0.52 12.15
C ALA A 62 -7.41 0.78 12.01
N PHE A 63 -7.00 1.36 10.88
CA PHE A 63 -5.59 1.70 10.66
C PHE A 63 -5.12 2.78 11.63
N ASP A 64 -5.92 3.83 11.83
CA ASP A 64 -5.56 4.92 12.75
C ASP A 64 -5.36 4.40 14.16
N GLN A 65 -6.22 3.48 14.62
CA GLN A 65 -6.07 2.86 15.92
C GLN A 65 -4.79 2.02 16.00
N ALA A 66 -4.50 1.24 14.97
CA ALA A 66 -3.30 0.42 14.93
C ALA A 66 -2.03 1.29 14.90
N ALA A 67 -2.04 2.38 14.14
CA ALA A 67 -0.92 3.30 14.05
C ALA A 67 -0.67 4.05 15.36
N ASN A 68 -1.73 4.39 16.10
CA ASN A 68 -1.60 5.00 17.41
C ASN A 68 -0.96 4.03 18.42
N ALA A 69 -1.22 2.74 18.28
CA ALA A 69 -0.64 1.70 19.14
C ALA A 69 0.76 1.28 18.71
N SER A 70 1.17 1.58 17.47
CA SER A 70 2.47 1.15 16.93
C SER A 70 3.13 2.27 16.13
N HIS A 71 4.14 2.89 16.71
CA HIS A 71 4.94 3.90 16.01
C HIS A 71 5.64 3.31 14.77
N ALA A 72 6.01 2.04 14.83
CA ALA A 72 6.64 1.37 13.70
C ALA A 72 5.70 1.29 12.49
N LEU A 73 4.43 0.95 12.71
CA LEU A 73 3.44 0.91 11.65
C LEU A 73 3.17 2.32 11.11
N ALA A 74 3.06 3.32 11.99
CA ALA A 74 2.86 4.70 11.58
C ALA A 74 4.00 5.20 10.68
N ARG A 75 5.25 4.88 11.04
CA ARG A 75 6.41 5.25 10.23
C ARG A 75 6.42 4.53 8.88
N SER A 76 6.06 3.25 8.88
CA SER A 76 5.98 2.48 7.64
C SER A 76 4.96 3.08 6.69
N TRP A 77 3.80 3.45 7.19
CA TRP A 77 2.76 4.08 6.37
C TRP A 77 3.19 5.46 5.87
N ALA A 78 3.83 6.26 6.71
CA ALA A 78 4.34 7.57 6.30
C ALA A 78 5.30 7.45 5.10
N MET A 79 6.08 6.37 5.04
CA MET A 79 6.97 6.11 3.92
C MET A 79 6.23 5.64 2.67
N VAL A 80 5.18 4.86 2.83
CA VAL A 80 4.44 4.20 1.76
C VAL A 80 3.41 5.13 1.11
N LYS A 81 2.73 5.96 1.89
CA LYS A 81 1.56 6.72 1.44
C LYS A 81 1.84 7.67 0.27
N ASP A 82 3.07 8.13 0.13
CA ASP A 82 3.45 9.07 -0.92
C ASP A 82 3.88 8.37 -2.22
N TRP A 83 3.84 7.04 -2.26
CA TRP A 83 4.15 6.29 -3.48
C TRP A 83 3.20 6.67 -4.61
N LYS A 84 3.75 6.75 -5.83
CA LYS A 84 2.99 7.03 -7.05
C LYS A 84 3.32 5.98 -8.11
N GLU A 85 2.32 5.61 -8.90
CA GLU A 85 2.51 4.63 -9.98
C GLU A 85 3.50 5.10 -11.03
N THR A 86 3.67 6.42 -11.18
CA THR A 86 4.63 7.00 -12.13
C THR A 86 6.08 6.86 -11.68
N SER A 87 6.30 6.38 -10.46
CA SER A 87 7.66 6.22 -9.91
C SER A 87 8.55 5.29 -10.74
N ARG A 88 7.95 4.39 -11.53
CA ARG A 88 8.73 3.49 -12.40
C ARG A 88 9.52 4.25 -13.47
N TYR A 89 9.15 5.49 -13.77
CA TYR A 89 9.84 6.35 -14.73
C TYR A 89 10.78 7.35 -14.05
N ASP A 90 10.91 7.32 -12.74
CA ASP A 90 11.65 8.31 -11.97
C ASP A 90 13.08 7.85 -11.77
N SER A 91 14.00 8.46 -12.51
CA SER A 91 15.42 8.13 -12.44
C SER A 91 16.11 8.66 -11.17
N THR A 92 15.40 9.47 -10.37
CA THR A 92 15.97 10.00 -9.11
C THR A 92 15.87 9.01 -7.96
N ILE A 93 15.11 7.93 -8.12
CA ILE A 93 14.97 6.92 -7.10
C ILE A 93 16.25 6.07 -7.05
N ASP A 94 16.94 6.13 -5.90
CA ASP A 94 18.14 5.35 -5.68
C ASP A 94 17.83 4.04 -4.91
N MET A 95 18.84 3.20 -4.75
CA MET A 95 18.70 1.91 -4.06
C MET A 95 18.32 2.09 -2.59
N LYS A 96 18.82 3.15 -1.95
CA LYS A 96 18.48 3.44 -0.54
C LYS A 96 16.99 3.71 -0.39
N LYS A 97 16.43 4.53 -1.27
CA LYS A 97 15.00 4.86 -1.25
C LYS A 97 14.14 3.63 -1.54
N ALA A 98 14.56 2.81 -2.52
CA ALA A 98 13.85 1.59 -2.88
C ALA A 98 13.85 0.58 -1.72
N ARG A 99 14.98 0.42 -1.04
CA ARG A 99 15.07 -0.48 0.12
C ARG A 99 14.24 0.01 1.30
N ALA A 100 14.22 1.32 1.51
CA ALA A 100 13.43 1.91 2.59
C ALA A 100 11.94 1.61 2.38
N LEU A 101 11.44 1.77 1.15
CA LEU A 101 10.06 1.44 0.84
C LEU A 101 9.80 -0.06 0.97
N TYR A 102 10.70 -0.90 0.48
CA TYR A 102 10.57 -2.34 0.58
C TYR A 102 10.46 -2.80 2.05
N THR A 103 11.30 -2.26 2.92
CA THR A 103 11.27 -2.58 4.35
C THR A 103 9.98 -2.09 5.00
N ALA A 104 9.53 -0.88 4.65
CA ALA A 104 8.27 -0.34 5.17
C ALA A 104 7.07 -1.17 4.74
N ALA A 105 7.11 -1.77 3.55
CA ALA A 105 6.02 -2.62 3.05
C ALA A 105 6.08 -4.03 3.63
N THR A 106 7.25 -4.65 3.65
CA THR A 106 7.40 -6.09 3.89
C THR A 106 7.94 -6.45 5.27
N GLY A 107 8.39 -5.47 6.06
CA GLY A 107 8.95 -5.72 7.38
C GLY A 107 7.92 -6.26 8.38
N ARG A 108 8.40 -6.69 9.55
CA ARG A 108 7.55 -7.25 10.61
C ARG A 108 6.40 -6.31 10.99
N ASN A 109 6.68 -5.01 11.10
CA ASN A 109 5.69 -3.98 11.41
C ASN A 109 5.34 -3.17 10.16
N GLY A 110 5.45 -3.80 8.99
CA GLY A 110 5.19 -3.16 7.72
C GLY A 110 3.72 -3.15 7.36
N VAL A 111 3.41 -2.40 6.31
CA VAL A 111 2.03 -2.18 5.88
C VAL A 111 1.38 -3.48 5.39
N LEU A 112 2.10 -4.33 4.65
CA LEU A 112 1.53 -5.58 4.14
C LEU A 112 1.16 -6.55 5.26
N ALA A 113 1.97 -6.63 6.33
CA ALA A 113 1.66 -7.49 7.46
C ALA A 113 0.33 -7.08 8.12
N TRP A 114 0.08 -5.77 8.22
CA TRP A 114 -1.17 -5.28 8.76
C TRP A 114 -2.34 -5.52 7.80
N LEU A 115 -2.15 -5.23 6.50
CA LEU A 115 -3.21 -5.42 5.51
C LEU A 115 -3.62 -6.89 5.37
N ARG A 116 -2.68 -7.81 5.57
CA ARG A 116 -2.96 -9.24 5.50
C ARG A 116 -4.07 -9.67 6.45
N LEU A 117 -4.26 -8.97 7.55
CA LEU A 117 -5.32 -9.26 8.50
C LEU A 117 -6.72 -8.96 7.93
N ASN A 118 -6.78 -8.23 6.82
CA ASN A 118 -8.01 -7.68 6.27
C ASN A 118 -8.33 -8.08 4.83
N TRP A 119 -7.42 -8.76 4.16
CA TRP A 119 -7.69 -9.18 2.78
C TRP A 119 -8.28 -10.58 2.66
#